data_e0f5d364929c10a60cca4fb53ff0b6e3
#
_entry.id   e0f5d364929c10a60cca4fb53ff0b6e3
#
_cell.length_a   1.000
_cell.length_b   1.000
_cell.length_c   1.000
_cell.angle_alpha   90.00
_cell.angle_beta   90.00
_cell.angle_gamma   90.00
#
_symmetry.space_group_name_H-M   'P 1'
#
loop_
_entity.id
_entity.type
_entity.pdbx_description
1 polymer ?
#
loop_
_entity_poly.entity_id
_entity_poly.type
_entity_poly.pdbx_seq_one_letter_code
_entity_poly.pdbx_strand_id
1 'polypeptide(L)'
;EKNPEKYAHKCDGKILATLFYEPSTRTRLSFESAMMRLGGKVLGFSSANSSSAAKGESVADTVRTVSCYADICAMRHPKEGAPLVASMASEIPVINAGDGGHQHPTQTLTDLLTIRSLKGRLDNITIGLCGDLKFGRTVHSLIEALVRYDGVKFVLISPEELRIPDYIREDVLKASGHEFVEVERLEEAMPSLDLLYMTRVQRERFFNEEDYVRMKDFYILDKAKMALAREDMLVLHPLPRVNEISVEV
;
A
#
# COMPACT_ATOMS: atom_id res chain seq x y z
N GLU A 1 3.61 -2.35 -20.72
CA GLU A 1 4.83 -3.19 -20.83
C GLU A 1 4.91 -4.04 -22.11
N LYS A 2 3.84 -4.08 -22.93
CA LYS A 2 3.90 -4.79 -24.22
C LYS A 2 4.85 -4.13 -25.23
N ASN A 3 5.22 -2.86 -25.01
CA ASN A 3 6.15 -2.09 -25.85
C ASN A 3 7.01 -1.15 -24.99
N PRO A 4 7.98 -1.65 -24.22
CA PRO A 4 8.79 -0.82 -23.30
C PRO A 4 9.60 0.26 -24.06
N GLU A 5 10.08 -0.03 -25.25
CA GLU A 5 10.84 0.91 -26.10
C GLU A 5 10.06 2.19 -26.42
N LYS A 6 8.73 2.11 -26.57
CA LYS A 6 7.86 3.27 -26.82
C LYS A 6 7.96 4.33 -25.71
N TYR A 7 8.34 3.93 -24.49
CA TYR A 7 8.35 4.77 -23.31
C TYR A 7 9.77 5.10 -22.83
N ALA A 8 10.80 4.46 -23.39
CA ALA A 8 12.19 4.56 -22.92
C ALA A 8 12.76 6.00 -22.88
N HIS A 9 12.19 6.92 -23.64
CA HIS A 9 12.62 8.32 -23.75
C HIS A 9 11.59 9.34 -23.24
N LYS A 10 10.57 8.90 -22.49
CA LYS A 10 9.50 9.79 -22.00
C LYS A 10 9.96 10.80 -20.94
N CYS A 11 11.03 10.48 -20.24
CA CYS A 11 11.59 11.31 -19.17
C CYS A 11 13.04 11.72 -19.46
N ASP A 12 13.45 11.78 -20.74
CA ASP A 12 14.78 12.27 -21.10
C ASP A 12 15.00 13.69 -20.57
N GLY A 13 16.15 13.91 -19.92
CA GLY A 13 16.49 15.18 -19.29
C GLY A 13 15.78 15.46 -17.96
N LYS A 14 14.84 14.62 -17.52
CA LYS A 14 14.12 14.77 -16.24
C LYS A 14 14.82 14.09 -15.08
N ILE A 15 14.64 14.64 -13.89
CA ILE A 15 15.22 14.14 -12.63
C ILE A 15 14.09 13.88 -11.63
N LEU A 16 14.05 12.65 -11.11
CA LEU A 16 13.22 12.28 -9.98
C LEU A 16 13.99 12.39 -8.67
N ALA A 17 13.45 13.11 -7.70
CA ALA A 17 13.93 13.07 -6.33
C ALA A 17 13.22 11.96 -5.53
N THR A 18 13.97 11.07 -4.88
CA THR A 18 13.43 10.06 -3.95
C THR A 18 13.77 10.43 -2.51
N LEU A 19 12.80 10.98 -1.77
CA LEU A 19 12.97 11.45 -0.39
C LEU A 19 12.36 10.46 0.58
N PHE A 20 13.16 9.50 1.03
CA PHE A 20 12.71 8.43 1.91
C PHE A 20 13.16 8.66 3.35
N TYR A 21 12.28 9.21 4.19
CA TYR A 21 12.52 9.47 5.61
C TYR A 21 12.40 8.21 6.47
N GLU A 22 11.76 7.16 5.95
CA GLU A 22 11.76 5.82 6.53
C GLU A 22 12.27 4.78 5.52
N PRO A 23 12.94 3.71 5.96
CA PRO A 23 13.47 2.67 5.07
C PRO A 23 12.39 2.00 4.23
N SER A 24 12.61 1.88 2.93
CA SER A 24 11.75 1.14 2.02
C SER A 24 12.51 0.71 0.77
N THR A 25 12.95 -0.54 0.75
CA THR A 25 13.72 -1.09 -0.37
C THR A 25 12.87 -1.16 -1.64
N ARG A 26 11.73 -1.84 -1.57
CA ARG A 26 10.89 -2.10 -2.77
C ARG A 26 10.34 -0.82 -3.38
N THR A 27 9.71 0.04 -2.59
CA THR A 27 9.08 1.28 -3.10
C THR A 27 10.12 2.20 -3.71
N ARG A 28 11.26 2.40 -3.03
CA ARG A 28 12.33 3.26 -3.54
C ARG A 28 12.88 2.74 -4.87
N LEU A 29 13.30 1.46 -4.90
CA LEU A 29 13.84 0.85 -6.13
C LEU A 29 12.82 0.83 -7.26
N SER A 30 11.51 0.69 -6.97
CA SER A 30 10.46 0.77 -7.99
C SER A 30 10.41 2.14 -8.66
N PHE A 31 10.42 3.23 -7.88
CA PHE A 31 10.44 4.59 -8.40
C PHE A 31 11.71 4.88 -9.20
N GLU A 32 12.87 4.54 -8.65
CA GLU A 32 14.16 4.76 -9.28
C GLU A 32 14.29 3.97 -10.59
N SER A 33 13.94 2.68 -10.57
CA SER A 33 13.95 1.84 -11.77
C SER A 33 12.96 2.34 -12.83
N ALA A 34 11.75 2.76 -12.43
CA ALA A 34 10.76 3.29 -13.36
C ALA A 34 11.28 4.55 -14.06
N MET A 35 11.85 5.51 -13.29
CA MET A 35 12.40 6.73 -13.86
C MET A 35 13.55 6.47 -14.82
N MET A 36 14.49 5.59 -14.45
CA MET A 36 15.61 5.21 -15.32
C MET A 36 15.15 4.51 -16.60
N ARG A 37 14.14 3.62 -16.51
CA ARG A 37 13.55 2.95 -17.68
C ARG A 37 12.80 3.89 -18.63
N LEU A 38 12.40 5.06 -18.12
CA LEU A 38 11.77 6.11 -18.92
C LEU A 38 12.79 7.11 -19.49
N GLY A 39 14.10 6.91 -19.30
CA GLY A 39 15.16 7.76 -19.80
C GLY A 39 15.59 8.87 -18.83
N GLY A 40 14.97 8.96 -17.65
CA GLY A 40 15.29 9.99 -16.66
C GLY A 40 16.43 9.61 -15.72
N LYS A 41 16.72 10.50 -14.80
CA LYS A 41 17.75 10.35 -13.77
C LYS A 41 17.13 10.39 -12.39
N VAL A 42 17.87 9.94 -11.38
CA VAL A 42 17.42 9.93 -9.99
C VAL A 42 18.44 10.55 -9.06
N LEU A 43 17.97 11.20 -8.01
CA LEU A 43 18.74 11.65 -6.86
C LEU A 43 17.90 11.48 -5.59
N GLY A 44 18.48 11.54 -4.42
CA GLY A 44 17.72 11.49 -3.17
C GLY A 44 18.46 10.82 -2.03
N PHE A 45 17.70 10.50 -0.98
CA PHE A 45 18.19 9.82 0.22
C PHE A 45 17.25 8.68 0.66
N SER A 46 17.80 7.72 1.40
CA SER A 46 17.11 6.50 1.84
C SER A 46 16.70 6.50 3.33
N SER A 47 17.08 7.54 4.07
CA SER A 47 16.85 7.68 5.50
C SER A 47 16.92 9.14 5.90
N ALA A 48 16.13 9.55 6.89
CA ALA A 48 16.20 10.88 7.49
C ALA A 48 17.61 11.20 8.00
N ASN A 49 18.31 10.20 8.56
CA ASN A 49 19.67 10.35 9.12
C ASN A 49 20.74 10.68 8.07
N SER A 50 20.49 10.39 6.80
CA SER A 50 21.40 10.72 5.69
C SER A 50 21.06 12.05 5.02
N SER A 51 20.21 12.88 5.62
CA SER A 51 19.76 14.16 5.10
C SER A 51 19.83 15.27 6.16
N SER A 52 19.57 16.51 5.75
CA SER A 52 19.48 17.66 6.66
C SER A 52 18.34 17.57 7.68
N ALA A 53 17.38 16.67 7.48
CA ALA A 53 16.34 16.37 8.46
C ALA A 53 16.92 15.92 9.81
N ALA A 54 18.08 15.23 9.81
CA ALA A 54 18.81 14.87 11.03
C ALA A 54 19.28 16.10 11.85
N LYS A 55 19.36 17.28 11.22
CA LYS A 55 19.71 18.56 11.84
C LYS A 55 18.48 19.40 12.21
N GLY A 56 17.25 18.87 11.98
CA GLY A 56 16.01 19.56 12.28
C GLY A 56 15.41 20.35 11.11
N GLU A 57 15.90 20.16 9.87
CA GLU A 57 15.31 20.79 8.68
C GLU A 57 13.87 20.32 8.50
N SER A 58 12.96 21.26 8.21
CA SER A 58 11.56 20.95 7.99
C SER A 58 11.34 20.27 6.63
N VAL A 59 10.24 19.50 6.52
CA VAL A 59 9.81 18.91 5.24
C VAL A 59 9.60 19.98 4.16
N ALA A 60 9.04 21.14 4.55
CA ALA A 60 8.79 22.25 3.64
C ALA A 60 10.09 22.85 3.08
N ASP A 61 11.12 23.03 3.92
CA ASP A 61 12.40 23.57 3.47
C ASP A 61 13.18 22.57 2.64
N THR A 62 13.18 21.29 3.06
CA THR A 62 13.77 20.20 2.25
C THR A 62 13.17 20.17 0.84
N VAL A 63 11.84 20.21 0.71
CA VAL A 63 11.20 20.08 -0.61
C VAL A 63 11.42 21.34 -1.47
N ARG A 64 11.45 22.55 -0.89
CA ARG A 64 11.82 23.77 -1.62
C ARG A 64 13.23 23.67 -2.19
N THR A 65 14.17 23.22 -1.38
CA THR A 65 15.56 23.01 -1.81
C THR A 65 15.63 21.97 -2.93
N VAL A 66 14.93 20.84 -2.79
CA VAL A 66 14.89 19.77 -3.79
C VAL A 66 14.23 20.22 -5.09
N SER A 67 13.24 21.12 -5.02
CA SER A 67 12.60 21.70 -6.21
C SER A 67 13.59 22.45 -7.12
N CYS A 68 14.74 22.89 -6.59
CA CYS A 68 15.80 23.49 -7.40
C CYS A 68 16.62 22.45 -8.19
N TYR A 69 16.53 21.17 -7.87
CA TYR A 69 17.39 20.12 -8.42
C TYR A 69 16.63 19.05 -9.21
N ALA A 70 15.34 18.94 -9.04
CA ALA A 70 14.53 17.87 -9.61
C ALA A 70 13.26 18.40 -10.30
N ASP A 71 12.66 17.57 -11.15
CA ASP A 71 11.42 17.88 -11.87
C ASP A 71 10.19 17.25 -11.20
N ILE A 72 10.37 16.23 -10.38
CA ILE A 72 9.33 15.49 -9.66
C ILE A 72 9.91 14.86 -8.40
N CYS A 73 9.10 14.74 -7.36
CA CYS A 73 9.52 14.15 -6.08
C CYS A 73 8.63 12.96 -5.70
N ALA A 74 9.22 11.85 -5.30
CA ALA A 74 8.56 10.75 -4.59
C ALA A 74 8.97 10.78 -3.12
N MET A 75 8.01 11.06 -2.23
CA MET A 75 8.27 11.19 -0.80
C MET A 75 7.62 10.05 -0.01
N ARG A 76 8.42 9.41 0.85
CA ARG A 76 7.95 8.49 1.87
C ARG A 76 8.31 9.01 3.25
N HIS A 77 7.33 9.09 4.16
CA HIS A 77 7.51 9.70 5.46
C HIS A 77 6.78 8.92 6.56
N PRO A 78 7.34 8.82 7.81
CA PRO A 78 6.68 8.12 8.91
C PRO A 78 5.47 8.89 9.48
N LYS A 79 5.38 10.21 9.25
CA LYS A 79 4.24 11.04 9.69
C LYS A 79 3.20 11.13 8.60
N GLU A 80 1.95 10.91 8.99
CA GLU A 80 0.78 11.08 8.13
C GLU A 80 0.65 12.51 7.63
N GLY A 81 0.24 12.68 6.38
CA GLY A 81 0.08 13.99 5.74
C GLY A 81 1.38 14.72 5.35
N ALA A 82 2.56 14.20 5.69
CA ALA A 82 3.81 14.87 5.35
C ALA A 82 4.01 15.09 3.83
N PRO A 83 3.68 14.14 2.93
CA PRO A 83 3.72 14.39 1.48
C PRO A 83 2.74 15.47 1.02
N LEU A 84 1.60 15.63 1.69
CA LEU A 84 0.64 16.71 1.42
C LEU A 84 1.24 18.07 1.81
N VAL A 85 1.84 18.18 3.00
CA VAL A 85 2.55 19.40 3.42
C VAL A 85 3.70 19.71 2.46
N ALA A 86 4.44 18.70 2.02
CA ALA A 86 5.48 18.87 1.02
C ALA A 86 4.91 19.42 -0.30
N SER A 87 3.78 18.88 -0.78
CA SER A 87 3.16 19.34 -2.03
C SER A 87 2.71 20.80 -1.98
N MET A 88 2.29 21.29 -0.81
CA MET A 88 1.90 22.70 -0.61
C MET A 88 3.09 23.66 -0.62
N ALA A 89 4.30 23.16 -0.30
CA ALA A 89 5.53 23.96 -0.24
C ALA A 89 6.43 23.77 -1.47
N SER A 90 6.12 22.82 -2.33
CA SER A 90 6.93 22.40 -3.47
C SER A 90 6.55 23.16 -4.75
N GLU A 91 7.55 23.47 -5.57
CA GLU A 91 7.34 23.98 -6.94
C GLU A 91 7.26 22.85 -7.99
N ILE A 92 7.54 21.60 -7.59
CA ILE A 92 7.46 20.42 -8.44
C ILE A 92 6.41 19.43 -7.91
N PRO A 93 5.83 18.57 -8.75
CA PRO A 93 4.88 17.55 -8.31
C PRO A 93 5.48 16.63 -7.24
N VAL A 94 4.69 16.35 -6.19
CA VAL A 94 5.06 15.41 -5.11
C VAL A 94 4.15 14.18 -5.16
N ILE A 95 4.74 13.01 -5.27
CA ILE A 95 4.06 11.72 -5.21
C ILE A 95 4.18 11.16 -3.79
N ASN A 96 3.06 10.80 -3.18
CA ASN A 96 3.04 10.08 -1.91
C ASN A 96 3.49 8.62 -2.14
N ALA A 97 4.66 8.26 -1.63
CA ALA A 97 5.23 6.92 -1.66
C ALA A 97 4.99 6.12 -0.36
N GLY A 98 4.07 6.61 0.46
CA GLY A 98 3.65 6.06 1.76
C GLY A 98 3.87 7.04 2.91
N ASP A 99 2.82 7.32 3.68
CA ASP A 99 2.85 8.24 4.82
C ASP A 99 2.27 7.60 6.09
N GLY A 100 3.13 7.21 6.98
CA GLY A 100 2.76 6.64 8.28
C GLY A 100 1.85 5.41 8.16
N GLY A 101 0.74 5.42 8.89
CA GLY A 101 -0.34 4.42 8.81
C GLY A 101 -1.46 4.79 7.83
N HIS A 102 -1.41 5.97 7.22
CA HIS A 102 -2.52 6.57 6.49
C HIS A 102 -2.66 6.02 5.06
N GLN A 103 -1.72 6.27 4.15
CA GLN A 103 -1.88 5.97 2.73
C GLN A 103 -0.65 5.31 2.10
N HIS A 104 -0.90 4.45 1.09
CA HIS A 104 0.13 3.93 0.20
C HIS A 104 -0.36 3.85 -1.25
N PRO A 105 -0.60 4.99 -1.92
CA PRO A 105 -1.29 5.05 -3.22
C PRO A 105 -0.61 4.22 -4.31
N THR A 106 0.71 4.18 -4.31
CA THR A 106 1.46 3.45 -5.35
C THR A 106 1.42 1.94 -5.16
N GLN A 107 1.26 1.43 -3.94
CA GLN A 107 0.95 0.02 -3.72
C GLN A 107 -0.43 -0.32 -4.30
N THR A 108 -1.42 0.53 -4.06
CA THR A 108 -2.76 0.37 -4.64
C THR A 108 -2.75 0.27 -6.16
N LEU A 109 -1.98 1.11 -6.85
CA LEU A 109 -1.84 1.02 -8.31
C LEU A 109 -1.23 -0.32 -8.76
N THR A 110 -0.27 -0.84 -8.00
CA THR A 110 0.31 -2.17 -8.24
C THR A 110 -0.72 -3.27 -8.04
N ASP A 111 -1.51 -3.19 -6.97
CA ASP A 111 -2.56 -4.16 -6.65
C ASP A 111 -3.66 -4.15 -7.73
N LEU A 112 -4.16 -2.98 -8.13
CA LEU A 112 -5.14 -2.83 -9.21
C LEU A 112 -4.62 -3.38 -10.54
N LEU A 113 -3.36 -3.11 -10.88
CA LEU A 113 -2.74 -3.65 -12.09
C LEU A 113 -2.66 -5.18 -12.04
N THR A 114 -2.30 -5.75 -10.89
CA THR A 114 -2.22 -7.19 -10.68
C THR A 114 -3.60 -7.84 -10.81
N ILE A 115 -4.62 -7.29 -10.13
CA ILE A 115 -6.00 -7.77 -10.20
C ILE A 115 -6.49 -7.70 -11.66
N ARG A 116 -6.33 -6.56 -12.32
CA ARG A 116 -6.74 -6.38 -13.72
C ARG A 116 -6.04 -7.36 -14.67
N SER A 117 -4.75 -7.62 -14.44
CA SER A 117 -3.96 -8.51 -15.30
C SER A 117 -4.35 -9.98 -15.16
N LEU A 118 -4.72 -10.41 -13.94
CA LEU A 118 -5.01 -11.81 -13.63
C LEU A 118 -6.51 -12.14 -13.71
N LYS A 119 -7.39 -11.23 -13.28
CA LYS A 119 -8.85 -11.42 -13.35
C LYS A 119 -9.48 -10.80 -14.61
N GLY A 120 -8.77 -9.96 -15.33
CA GLY A 120 -9.29 -9.26 -16.52
C GLY A 120 -10.25 -8.11 -16.22
N ARG A 121 -10.66 -7.93 -14.95
CA ARG A 121 -11.63 -6.92 -14.51
C ARG A 121 -11.27 -6.36 -13.13
N LEU A 122 -11.93 -5.26 -12.74
CA LEU A 122 -11.86 -4.65 -11.41
C LEU A 122 -13.27 -4.48 -10.81
N ASP A 123 -14.30 -4.69 -11.60
CA ASP A 123 -15.72 -4.67 -11.22
C ASP A 123 -16.22 -6.08 -10.89
N ASN A 124 -17.34 -6.16 -10.17
CA ASN A 124 -18.01 -7.41 -9.79
C ASN A 124 -17.07 -8.44 -9.15
N ILE A 125 -16.28 -7.99 -8.16
CA ILE A 125 -15.28 -8.78 -7.44
C ILE A 125 -15.67 -8.83 -5.96
N THR A 126 -15.61 -10.03 -5.37
CA THR A 126 -15.65 -10.19 -3.91
C THR A 126 -14.23 -10.28 -3.37
N ILE A 127 -13.79 -9.26 -2.62
CA ILE A 127 -12.46 -9.18 -2.03
C ILE A 127 -12.51 -9.41 -0.53
N GLY A 128 -11.72 -10.38 -0.05
CA GLY A 128 -11.41 -10.56 1.37
C GLY A 128 -10.16 -9.75 1.74
N LEU A 129 -10.27 -8.93 2.76
CA LEU A 129 -9.15 -8.17 3.33
C LEU A 129 -8.87 -8.75 4.72
N CYS A 130 -7.70 -9.40 4.90
CA CYS A 130 -7.45 -10.23 6.07
C CYS A 130 -6.20 -9.79 6.84
N GLY A 131 -6.32 -9.68 8.16
CA GLY A 131 -5.25 -9.42 9.10
C GLY A 131 -5.37 -8.09 9.84
N ASP A 132 -4.37 -7.24 9.77
CA ASP A 132 -4.37 -5.92 10.40
C ASP A 132 -5.08 -4.90 9.50
N LEU A 133 -6.38 -4.74 9.74
CA LEU A 133 -7.18 -3.75 9.00
C LEU A 133 -7.14 -2.36 9.66
N LYS A 134 -6.75 -2.30 10.93
CA LYS A 134 -6.70 -1.05 11.69
C LYS A 134 -5.55 -0.15 11.28
N PHE A 135 -4.36 -0.71 11.13
CA PHE A 135 -3.14 0.03 10.77
C PHE A 135 -2.67 -0.26 9.34
N GLY A 136 -3.46 -1.05 8.61
CA GLY A 136 -3.16 -1.51 7.27
C GLY A 136 -3.37 -0.45 6.20
N ARG A 137 -2.48 0.56 6.08
CA ARG A 137 -2.58 1.63 5.07
C ARG A 137 -2.77 1.13 3.62
N THR A 138 -2.26 -0.05 3.29
CA THR A 138 -2.45 -0.66 1.97
C THR A 138 -3.89 -1.14 1.79
N VAL A 139 -4.52 -1.62 2.86
CA VAL A 139 -5.94 -1.98 2.89
C VAL A 139 -6.81 -0.74 2.70
N HIS A 140 -6.54 0.34 3.46
CA HIS A 140 -7.30 1.58 3.38
C HIS A 140 -7.26 2.15 1.96
N SER A 141 -6.07 2.32 1.40
CA SER A 141 -5.89 2.83 0.04
C SER A 141 -6.52 1.93 -1.02
N LEU A 142 -6.50 0.59 -0.83
CA LEU A 142 -7.11 -0.35 -1.76
C LEU A 142 -8.64 -0.28 -1.71
N ILE A 143 -9.24 -0.16 -0.52
CA ILE A 143 -10.69 0.06 -0.36
C ILE A 143 -11.11 1.35 -1.07
N GLU A 144 -10.44 2.49 -0.79
CA GLU A 144 -10.74 3.78 -1.41
C GLU A 144 -10.63 3.77 -2.94
N ALA A 145 -9.78 2.93 -3.48
CA ALA A 145 -9.68 2.76 -4.92
C ALA A 145 -10.77 1.85 -5.48
N LEU A 146 -11.06 0.73 -4.81
CA LEU A 146 -12.02 -0.27 -5.30
C LEU A 146 -13.48 0.17 -5.20
N VAL A 147 -13.83 1.08 -4.28
CA VAL A 147 -15.19 1.67 -4.24
C VAL A 147 -15.52 2.55 -5.46
N ARG A 148 -14.58 2.74 -6.36
CA ARG A 148 -14.80 3.43 -7.65
C ARG A 148 -15.26 2.48 -8.77
N TYR A 149 -15.33 1.18 -8.50
CA TYR A 149 -15.72 0.13 -9.45
C TYR A 149 -17.03 -0.51 -9.02
N ASP A 150 -17.92 -0.75 -9.96
CA ASP A 150 -19.26 -1.28 -9.68
C ASP A 150 -19.22 -2.73 -9.21
N GLY A 151 -20.14 -3.09 -8.30
CA GLY A 151 -20.37 -4.46 -7.87
C GLY A 151 -19.22 -5.10 -7.06
N VAL A 152 -18.32 -4.30 -6.52
CA VAL A 152 -17.29 -4.80 -5.60
C VAL A 152 -17.92 -5.05 -4.23
N LYS A 153 -17.67 -6.23 -3.67
CA LYS A 153 -18.09 -6.64 -2.33
C LYS A 153 -16.87 -6.82 -1.43
N PHE A 154 -16.93 -6.30 -0.22
CA PHE A 154 -15.83 -6.36 0.72
C PHE A 154 -16.13 -7.33 1.88
N VAL A 155 -15.21 -8.25 2.15
CA VAL A 155 -15.23 -9.12 3.32
C VAL A 155 -14.05 -8.73 4.20
N LEU A 156 -14.33 -8.08 5.33
CA LEU A 156 -13.32 -7.56 6.26
C LEU A 156 -13.06 -8.63 7.32
N ILE A 157 -11.88 -9.22 7.28
CA ILE A 157 -11.52 -10.40 8.09
C ILE A 157 -10.47 -9.99 9.11
N SER A 158 -10.88 -9.75 10.35
CA SER A 158 -9.98 -9.31 11.42
C SER A 158 -10.52 -9.64 12.80
N PRO A 159 -9.66 -9.80 13.82
CA PRO A 159 -10.10 -9.80 15.20
C PRO A 159 -10.64 -8.41 15.58
N GLU A 160 -11.41 -8.33 16.66
CA GLU A 160 -12.08 -7.09 17.07
C GLU A 160 -11.10 -5.91 17.25
N GLU A 161 -9.94 -6.17 17.81
CA GLU A 161 -8.91 -5.18 18.10
C GLU A 161 -8.24 -4.57 16.86
N LEU A 162 -8.29 -5.30 15.72
CA LEU A 162 -7.68 -4.92 14.44
C LEU A 162 -8.71 -4.61 13.35
N ARG A 163 -9.96 -4.33 13.72
CA ARG A 163 -11.02 -3.93 12.79
C ARG A 163 -10.69 -2.66 12.05
N ILE A 164 -11.31 -2.54 10.89
CA ILE A 164 -11.19 -1.35 10.04
C ILE A 164 -11.60 -0.09 10.80
N PRO A 165 -10.86 1.03 10.69
CA PRO A 165 -11.21 2.28 11.36
C PRO A 165 -12.55 2.84 10.90
N ASP A 166 -13.23 3.58 11.79
CA ASP A 166 -14.54 4.17 11.53
C ASP A 166 -14.56 5.08 10.30
N TYR A 167 -13.51 5.88 10.05
CA TYR A 167 -13.44 6.74 8.89
C TYR A 167 -13.44 5.98 7.55
N ILE A 168 -12.87 4.77 7.48
CA ILE A 168 -12.98 3.91 6.29
C ILE A 168 -14.35 3.23 6.24
N ARG A 169 -14.85 2.76 7.38
CA ARG A 169 -16.14 2.07 7.45
C ARG A 169 -17.31 3.00 7.11
N GLU A 170 -17.37 4.18 7.72
CA GLU A 170 -18.49 5.11 7.59
C GLU A 170 -18.33 6.00 6.36
N ASP A 171 -17.16 6.67 6.20
CA ASP A 171 -16.97 7.72 5.22
C ASP A 171 -16.60 7.19 3.83
N VAL A 172 -16.14 5.91 3.74
CA VAL A 172 -15.78 5.28 2.46
C VAL A 172 -16.76 4.16 2.12
N LEU A 173 -16.81 3.07 2.89
CA LEU A 173 -17.62 1.90 2.54
C LEU A 173 -19.12 2.18 2.59
N LYS A 174 -19.65 2.70 3.70
CA LYS A 174 -21.08 3.02 3.79
C LYS A 174 -21.48 4.16 2.85
N ALA A 175 -20.68 5.21 2.77
CA ALA A 175 -20.97 6.35 1.90
C ALA A 175 -20.97 5.99 0.42
N SER A 176 -20.16 5.02 -0.01
CA SER A 176 -20.13 4.53 -1.39
C SER A 176 -21.30 3.60 -1.75
N GLY A 177 -22.05 3.10 -0.76
CA GLY A 177 -23.15 2.15 -0.96
C GLY A 177 -22.72 0.73 -1.32
N HIS A 178 -21.44 0.40 -1.19
CA HIS A 178 -20.95 -0.96 -1.44
C HIS A 178 -21.33 -1.93 -0.32
N GLU A 179 -21.62 -3.16 -0.72
CA GLU A 179 -21.88 -4.25 0.22
C GLU A 179 -20.57 -4.63 0.94
N PHE A 180 -20.60 -4.68 2.26
CA PHE A 180 -19.50 -5.21 3.06
C PHE A 180 -19.99 -5.98 4.27
N VAL A 181 -19.19 -6.95 4.69
CA VAL A 181 -19.40 -7.73 5.91
C VAL A 181 -18.11 -7.81 6.72
N GLU A 182 -18.23 -7.82 8.04
CA GLU A 182 -17.11 -8.04 8.95
C GLU A 182 -17.22 -9.45 9.53
N VAL A 183 -16.17 -10.22 9.42
CA VAL A 183 -16.06 -11.59 9.95
C VAL A 183 -14.74 -11.76 10.71
N GLU A 184 -14.72 -12.69 11.65
CA GLU A 184 -13.51 -12.95 12.42
C GLU A 184 -12.70 -14.13 11.88
N ARG A 185 -13.38 -15.11 11.25
CA ARG A 185 -12.76 -16.34 10.78
C ARG A 185 -12.53 -16.33 9.28
N LEU A 186 -11.26 -16.54 8.88
CA LEU A 186 -10.87 -16.60 7.48
C LEU A 186 -11.59 -17.73 6.74
N GLU A 187 -11.75 -18.90 7.38
CA GLU A 187 -12.37 -20.08 6.78
C GLU A 187 -13.81 -19.86 6.33
N GLU A 188 -14.54 -18.99 7.02
CA GLU A 188 -15.92 -18.65 6.68
C GLU A 188 -16.02 -17.83 5.39
N ALA A 189 -15.02 -17.01 5.12
CA ALA A 189 -14.97 -16.13 3.95
C ALA A 189 -14.50 -16.86 2.69
N MET A 190 -13.51 -17.76 2.82
CA MET A 190 -12.78 -18.38 1.70
C MET A 190 -13.64 -18.85 0.52
N PRO A 191 -14.77 -19.56 0.72
CA PRO A 191 -15.56 -20.07 -0.41
C PRO A 191 -16.19 -19.00 -1.29
N SER A 192 -16.38 -17.78 -0.77
CA SER A 192 -17.05 -16.68 -1.47
C SER A 192 -16.12 -15.72 -2.19
N LEU A 193 -14.81 -15.80 -1.93
CA LEU A 193 -13.85 -14.81 -2.40
C LEU A 193 -13.39 -15.03 -3.84
N ASP A 194 -13.33 -13.96 -4.62
CA ASP A 194 -12.59 -13.90 -5.88
C ASP A 194 -11.12 -13.55 -5.64
N LEU A 195 -10.85 -12.83 -4.53
CA LEU A 195 -9.55 -12.28 -4.19
C LEU A 195 -9.38 -12.25 -2.67
N LEU A 196 -8.26 -12.73 -2.17
CA LEU A 196 -7.84 -12.61 -0.78
C LEU A 196 -6.59 -11.71 -0.69
N TYR A 197 -6.71 -10.59 0.01
CA TYR A 197 -5.60 -9.69 0.30
C TYR A 197 -5.15 -9.91 1.75
N MET A 198 -4.01 -10.58 1.92
CA MET A 198 -3.43 -10.88 3.21
C MET A 198 -2.52 -9.74 3.68
N THR A 199 -2.60 -9.40 4.96
CA THR A 199 -1.67 -8.45 5.60
C THR A 199 -1.03 -9.08 6.84
N ARG A 200 0.19 -8.69 7.13
CA ARG A 200 0.83 -9.06 8.39
C ARG A 200 0.36 -8.16 9.53
N VAL A 201 0.38 -8.68 10.74
CA VAL A 201 0.24 -7.87 11.96
C VAL A 201 1.53 -7.09 12.18
N GLN A 202 1.44 -5.75 12.23
CA GLN A 202 2.60 -4.84 12.23
C GLN A 202 3.08 -4.59 13.66
N ARG A 203 4.13 -5.26 14.13
CA ARG A 203 4.70 -5.11 15.48
C ARG A 203 4.98 -3.65 15.84
N GLU A 204 5.49 -2.90 14.89
CA GLU A 204 5.86 -1.49 15.02
C GLU A 204 4.68 -0.55 15.33
N ARG A 205 3.45 -1.04 15.31
CA ARG A 205 2.22 -0.29 15.59
C ARG A 205 1.61 -0.60 16.96
N PHE A 206 2.13 -1.59 17.66
CA PHE A 206 1.64 -1.97 19.00
C PHE A 206 2.43 -1.24 20.09
N PHE A 207 1.70 -0.68 21.06
CA PHE A 207 2.31 -0.07 22.25
C PHE A 207 2.76 -1.13 23.27
N ASN A 208 2.13 -2.31 23.25
CA ASN A 208 2.37 -3.42 24.15
C ASN A 208 2.82 -4.67 23.37
N GLU A 209 3.95 -5.24 23.76
CA GLU A 209 4.49 -6.47 23.18
C GLU A 209 3.57 -7.68 23.39
N GLU A 210 2.84 -7.73 24.51
CA GLU A 210 1.93 -8.84 24.84
C GLU A 210 0.76 -8.89 23.84
N ASP A 211 0.20 -7.74 23.47
CA ASP A 211 -0.87 -7.64 22.47
C ASP A 211 -0.38 -8.07 21.10
N TYR A 212 0.81 -7.66 20.71
CA TYR A 212 1.41 -8.13 19.44
C TYR A 212 1.60 -9.64 19.45
N VAL A 213 2.17 -10.23 20.50
CA VAL A 213 2.41 -11.68 20.59
C VAL A 213 1.10 -12.47 20.50
N ARG A 214 0.01 -11.95 21.08
CA ARG A 214 -1.34 -12.55 21.00
C ARG A 214 -1.90 -12.53 19.57
N MET A 215 -1.64 -11.46 18.80
CA MET A 215 -2.26 -11.21 17.49
C MET A 215 -1.42 -11.65 16.30
N LYS A 216 -0.09 -11.75 16.43
CA LYS A 216 0.84 -11.96 15.31
C LYS A 216 0.57 -13.22 14.47
N ASP A 217 0.04 -14.27 15.11
CA ASP A 217 -0.22 -15.57 14.48
C ASP A 217 -1.73 -15.86 14.34
N PHE A 218 -2.58 -14.83 14.48
CA PHE A 218 -4.03 -15.01 14.45
C PHE A 218 -4.52 -15.53 13.10
N TYR A 219 -3.92 -15.02 12.00
CA TYR A 219 -4.23 -15.51 10.66
C TYR A 219 -2.98 -16.08 10.00
N ILE A 220 -3.00 -17.39 9.73
CA ILE A 220 -2.02 -18.06 8.90
C ILE A 220 -2.78 -18.73 7.76
N LEU A 221 -2.51 -18.29 6.53
CA LEU A 221 -3.01 -18.94 5.34
C LEU A 221 -2.16 -20.16 5.04
N ASP A 222 -2.76 -21.34 5.15
CA ASP A 222 -2.15 -22.65 4.92
C ASP A 222 -2.89 -23.43 3.82
N LYS A 223 -2.40 -24.61 3.47
CA LYS A 223 -3.04 -25.47 2.46
C LYS A 223 -4.46 -25.92 2.84
N ALA A 224 -4.74 -26.10 4.13
CA ALA A 224 -6.08 -26.51 4.57
C ALA A 224 -7.11 -25.40 4.29
N LYS A 225 -6.74 -24.16 4.58
CA LYS A 225 -7.58 -23.00 4.26
C LYS A 225 -7.68 -22.76 2.75
N MET A 226 -6.57 -22.91 2.02
CA MET A 226 -6.59 -22.82 0.55
C MET A 226 -7.52 -23.86 -0.10
N ALA A 227 -7.66 -25.03 0.48
CA ALA A 227 -8.59 -26.05 -0.01
C ALA A 227 -10.07 -25.64 0.07
N LEU A 228 -10.40 -24.60 0.85
CA LEU A 228 -11.76 -24.04 0.94
C LEU A 228 -12.02 -22.97 -0.14
N ALA A 229 -10.97 -22.50 -0.78
CA ALA A 229 -11.04 -21.44 -1.77
C ALA A 229 -11.55 -21.96 -3.13
N ARG A 230 -12.10 -21.05 -3.93
CA ARG A 230 -12.39 -21.31 -5.33
C ARG A 230 -11.08 -21.50 -6.09
N GLU A 231 -11.08 -22.33 -7.10
CA GLU A 231 -9.89 -22.64 -7.93
C GLU A 231 -9.28 -21.39 -8.59
N ASP A 232 -10.12 -20.41 -8.93
CA ASP A 232 -9.72 -19.16 -9.58
C ASP A 232 -9.46 -18.00 -8.61
N MET A 233 -9.50 -18.23 -7.28
CA MET A 233 -9.22 -17.22 -6.28
C MET A 233 -7.76 -16.78 -6.35
N LEU A 234 -7.53 -15.46 -6.29
CA LEU A 234 -6.19 -14.91 -6.19
C LEU A 234 -5.83 -14.57 -4.75
N VAL A 235 -4.57 -14.81 -4.39
CA VAL A 235 -4.00 -14.34 -3.12
C VAL A 235 -3.01 -13.22 -3.40
N LEU A 236 -3.20 -12.07 -2.75
CA LEU A 236 -2.33 -10.91 -2.84
C LEU A 236 -1.75 -10.58 -1.45
N HIS A 237 -0.55 -10.01 -1.47
CA HIS A 237 0.14 -9.57 -0.26
C HIS A 237 1.08 -8.40 -0.57
N PRO A 238 1.04 -7.28 0.19
CA PRO A 238 1.88 -6.11 -0.09
C PRO A 238 3.36 -6.30 0.26
N LEU A 239 3.72 -7.43 0.87
CA LEU A 239 5.06 -7.77 1.35
C LEU A 239 5.66 -6.74 2.35
N PRO A 240 6.62 -7.10 3.20
CA PRO A 240 7.17 -8.47 3.32
C PRO A 240 6.21 -9.42 4.02
N ARG A 241 6.16 -10.68 3.61
CA ARG A 241 5.52 -11.72 4.40
C ARG A 241 6.48 -12.25 5.47
N VAL A 242 5.94 -12.72 6.57
CA VAL A 242 6.68 -13.40 7.65
C VAL A 242 6.14 -14.83 7.80
N ASN A 243 5.04 -15.01 8.53
CA ASN A 243 4.40 -16.29 8.79
C ASN A 243 2.91 -16.34 8.42
N GLU A 244 2.32 -15.21 8.08
CA GLU A 244 0.89 -15.08 7.76
C GLU A 244 0.47 -15.82 6.47
N ILE A 245 1.42 -16.19 5.63
CA ILE A 245 1.23 -17.14 4.52
C ILE A 245 2.28 -18.22 4.65
N SER A 246 1.86 -19.46 4.80
CA SER A 246 2.78 -20.60 4.93
C SER A 246 3.59 -20.81 3.65
N VAL A 247 4.77 -21.42 3.78
CA VAL A 247 5.67 -21.66 2.64
C VAL A 247 5.05 -22.63 1.62
N GLU A 248 4.06 -23.40 2.05
CA GLU A 248 3.39 -24.43 1.25
C GLU A 248 2.29 -23.89 0.32
N VAL A 249 1.84 -22.63 0.58
CA VAL A 249 0.88 -21.87 -0.25
C VAL A 249 1.63 -21.13 -1.34
#